data_b0cbe39b49a192a61f704b46f03fdbb6
#
_entry.id   b0cbe39b49a192a61f704b46f03fdbb6
#
_cell.length_a   1.000
_cell.length_b   1.000
_cell.length_c   1.000
_cell.angle_alpha   90.00
_cell.angle_beta   90.00
_cell.angle_gamma   90.00
#
_symmetry.space_group_name_H-M   'P 1'
#
loop_
_entity.id
_entity.type
_entity.pdbx_description
1 polymer ?
#
loop_
_entity_poly.entity_id
_entity_poly.type
_entity_poly.pdbx_seq_one_letter_code
_entity_poly.pdbx_strand_id
1 'polypeptide(L)'
;ARPMNGQERLNVLHGIFHPEGEPFRFSWDWLVPSGLTTKDFIAPSSFRFGDGRTFRMGRKLGAVSFLEILAPELNDRMLSDILDLENGIIVNLHIRSIDQSEAIKTIKRKITDLDKMKIEEQKKAVRSGYDMDIIPSDLATFGSEAKNLLQDLQSRNERMFLLTFLVVNMADTKRKLDNDIFATAGFAQKNNCALTRLDYLQEAGFMSSIPLGENLIPIQRGLTTSSTAIFIPFITQELFQRGAALYYGLNALS
;
A
#
# COMPACT_ATOMS: atom_id res chain seq x y z
N ALA A 1 23.54 0.03 -3.97
CA ALA A 1 22.45 -0.05 -4.96
C ALA A 1 22.89 0.71 -6.21
N ARG A 2 22.62 0.16 -7.40
CA ARG A 2 22.84 0.83 -8.68
C ARG A 2 21.51 1.03 -9.41
N PRO A 3 21.35 2.06 -10.25
CA PRO A 3 20.16 2.19 -11.08
C PRO A 3 20.08 1.05 -12.09
N MET A 4 18.87 0.55 -12.33
CA MET A 4 18.62 -0.45 -13.37
C MET A 4 18.77 0.18 -14.76
N ASN A 5 19.38 -0.55 -15.69
CA ASN A 5 19.39 -0.17 -17.08
C ASN A 5 18.02 -0.41 -17.77
N GLY A 6 17.89 -0.02 -19.05
CA GLY A 6 16.61 -0.13 -19.77
C GLY A 6 16.14 -1.60 -19.90
N GLN A 7 17.04 -2.52 -20.19
CA GLN A 7 16.68 -3.95 -20.32
C GLN A 7 16.27 -4.58 -18.98
N GLU A 8 16.94 -4.22 -17.89
CA GLU A 8 16.58 -4.66 -16.54
C GLU A 8 15.17 -4.16 -16.15
N ARG A 9 14.82 -2.90 -16.47
CA ARG A 9 13.48 -2.35 -16.24
C ARG A 9 12.42 -3.08 -17.07
N LEU A 10 12.69 -3.35 -18.34
CA LEU A 10 11.79 -4.13 -19.19
C LEU A 10 11.60 -5.56 -18.65
N ASN A 11 12.66 -6.18 -18.15
CA ASN A 11 12.57 -7.51 -17.56
C ASN A 11 11.69 -7.54 -16.29
N VAL A 12 11.77 -6.52 -15.44
CA VAL A 12 10.89 -6.38 -14.27
C VAL A 12 9.42 -6.24 -14.71
N LEU A 13 9.15 -5.38 -15.68
CA LEU A 13 7.79 -5.20 -16.21
C LEU A 13 7.27 -6.49 -16.87
N HIS A 14 8.12 -7.15 -17.66
CA HIS A 14 7.77 -8.44 -18.27
C HIS A 14 7.39 -9.47 -17.20
N GLY A 15 8.18 -9.60 -16.13
CA GLY A 15 7.87 -10.52 -15.03
C GLY A 15 6.53 -10.23 -14.35
N ILE A 16 6.13 -8.96 -14.25
CA ILE A 16 4.81 -8.56 -13.72
C ILE A 16 3.68 -8.97 -14.67
N PHE A 17 3.86 -8.74 -15.99
CA PHE A 17 2.84 -9.01 -17.00
C PHE A 17 2.80 -10.48 -17.44
N HIS A 18 3.86 -11.27 -17.15
CA HIS A 18 3.95 -12.70 -17.45
C HIS A 18 4.16 -13.52 -16.16
N PRO A 19 3.17 -13.53 -15.25
CA PRO A 19 3.29 -14.21 -13.96
C PRO A 19 3.38 -15.74 -14.08
N GLU A 20 3.25 -16.27 -15.30
CA GLU A 20 3.40 -17.71 -15.62
C GLU A 20 4.86 -18.11 -15.78
N GLY A 21 5.81 -17.14 -15.73
CA GLY A 21 7.24 -17.39 -15.78
C GLY A 21 7.80 -17.53 -17.20
N GLU A 22 7.16 -16.91 -18.18
CA GLU A 22 7.68 -16.87 -19.55
C GLU A 22 9.04 -16.15 -19.57
N PRO A 23 10.06 -16.70 -20.28
CA PRO A 23 11.39 -16.10 -20.34
C PRO A 23 11.37 -14.79 -21.11
N PHE A 24 11.95 -13.73 -20.54
CA PHE A 24 12.10 -12.45 -21.21
C PHE A 24 13.19 -12.54 -22.29
N ARG A 25 12.78 -12.45 -23.55
CA ARG A 25 13.66 -12.48 -24.72
C ARG A 25 13.65 -11.12 -25.39
N PHE A 26 14.66 -10.29 -25.13
CA PHE A 26 14.79 -8.96 -25.66
C PHE A 26 16.23 -8.63 -26.00
N SER A 27 16.43 -7.95 -27.13
CA SER A 27 17.71 -7.32 -27.51
C SER A 27 17.40 -6.00 -28.20
N TRP A 28 18.19 -4.98 -27.92
CA TRP A 28 18.10 -3.68 -28.59
C TRP A 28 18.34 -3.78 -30.11
N ASP A 29 19.18 -4.75 -30.53
CA ASP A 29 19.50 -4.99 -31.95
C ASP A 29 18.28 -5.51 -32.74
N TRP A 30 17.29 -6.08 -32.06
CA TRP A 30 16.07 -6.59 -32.70
C TRP A 30 15.01 -5.51 -32.84
N LEU A 31 15.06 -4.46 -32.02
CA LEU A 31 13.99 -3.47 -31.96
C LEU A 31 13.80 -2.74 -33.28
N VAL A 32 14.88 -2.19 -33.85
CA VAL A 32 14.82 -1.41 -35.09
C VAL A 32 14.47 -2.27 -36.31
N PRO A 33 15.11 -3.43 -36.55
CA PRO A 33 14.80 -4.27 -37.71
C PRO A 33 13.41 -4.90 -37.66
N SER A 34 12.88 -5.19 -36.44
CA SER A 34 11.57 -5.83 -36.29
C SER A 34 10.38 -4.89 -36.48
N GLY A 35 10.59 -3.57 -36.39
CA GLY A 35 9.52 -2.59 -36.35
C GLY A 35 8.65 -2.64 -35.07
N LEU A 36 9.05 -3.45 -34.08
CA LEU A 36 8.38 -3.57 -32.80
C LEU A 36 8.79 -2.44 -31.85
N THR A 37 7.98 -2.23 -30.83
CA THR A 37 8.28 -1.30 -29.73
C THR A 37 8.62 -2.08 -28.47
N THR A 38 9.20 -1.43 -27.46
CA THR A 38 9.47 -2.07 -26.17
C THR A 38 8.22 -2.64 -25.50
N LYS A 39 7.04 -2.05 -25.79
CA LYS A 39 5.74 -2.51 -25.28
C LYS A 39 5.38 -3.91 -25.79
N ASP A 40 5.73 -4.22 -27.04
CA ASP A 40 5.41 -5.51 -27.65
C ASP A 40 6.15 -6.67 -26.98
N PHE A 41 7.29 -6.39 -26.33
CA PHE A 41 8.08 -7.40 -25.59
C PHE A 41 7.62 -7.61 -24.15
N ILE A 42 6.84 -6.69 -23.59
CA ILE A 42 6.36 -6.76 -22.21
C ILE A 42 4.84 -6.96 -22.10
N ALA A 43 4.10 -6.73 -23.18
CA ALA A 43 2.65 -6.85 -23.18
C ALA A 43 2.20 -8.29 -22.86
N PRO A 44 1.21 -8.47 -21.98
CA PRO A 44 0.66 -9.80 -21.71
C PRO A 44 -0.11 -10.32 -22.92
N SER A 45 -0.24 -11.64 -23.03
CA SER A 45 -0.98 -12.30 -24.11
C SER A 45 -2.45 -11.86 -24.18
N SER A 46 -3.04 -11.55 -23.08
CA SER A 46 -4.40 -11.00 -22.96
C SER A 46 -4.58 -10.26 -21.64
N PHE A 47 -5.42 -9.23 -21.65
CA PHE A 47 -5.74 -8.44 -20.49
C PHE A 47 -7.22 -8.04 -20.49
N ARG A 48 -7.94 -8.25 -19.38
CA ARG A 48 -9.35 -7.94 -19.28
C ARG A 48 -9.78 -7.51 -17.89
N PHE A 49 -10.45 -6.37 -17.79
CA PHE A 49 -11.21 -5.91 -16.63
C PHE A 49 -12.71 -6.15 -16.91
N GLY A 50 -13.30 -7.17 -16.29
CA GLY A 50 -14.65 -7.61 -16.70
C GLY A 50 -15.74 -7.39 -15.67
N ASP A 51 -15.51 -7.73 -14.41
CA ASP A 51 -16.55 -7.78 -13.38
C ASP A 51 -16.45 -6.64 -12.34
N GLY A 52 -15.57 -5.68 -12.54
CA GLY A 52 -15.32 -4.59 -11.60
C GLY A 52 -14.59 -4.99 -10.31
N ARG A 53 -14.47 -6.27 -10.00
CA ARG A 53 -13.88 -6.81 -8.76
C ARG A 53 -12.58 -7.58 -8.98
N THR A 54 -12.35 -8.04 -10.19
CA THR A 54 -11.19 -8.81 -10.60
C THR A 54 -10.75 -8.41 -12.00
N PHE A 55 -9.53 -8.77 -12.34
CA PHE A 55 -9.02 -8.69 -13.70
C PHE A 55 -8.45 -10.04 -14.13
N ARG A 56 -8.28 -10.21 -15.43
CA ARG A 56 -7.60 -11.37 -16.00
C ARG A 56 -6.39 -10.91 -16.80
N MET A 57 -5.27 -11.58 -16.60
CA MET A 57 -4.04 -11.36 -17.33
C MET A 57 -3.47 -12.72 -17.74
N GLY A 58 -3.46 -13.01 -19.05
CA GLY A 58 -3.17 -14.33 -19.54
C GLY A 58 -4.16 -15.35 -18.95
N ARG A 59 -3.63 -16.38 -18.31
CA ARG A 59 -4.43 -17.41 -17.60
C ARG A 59 -4.71 -17.06 -16.14
N LYS A 60 -3.99 -16.09 -15.57
CA LYS A 60 -4.16 -15.69 -14.17
C LYS A 60 -5.37 -14.78 -13.96
N LEU A 61 -6.02 -14.98 -12.84
CA LEU A 61 -6.99 -14.05 -12.28
C LEU A 61 -6.30 -13.20 -11.22
N GLY A 62 -6.57 -11.91 -11.20
CA GLY A 62 -6.01 -11.00 -10.23
C GLY A 62 -7.07 -10.10 -9.60
N ALA A 63 -6.75 -9.58 -8.42
CA ALA A 63 -7.52 -8.53 -7.77
C ALA A 63 -6.58 -7.59 -7.05
N VAL A 64 -6.91 -6.31 -7.10
CA VAL A 64 -6.21 -5.26 -6.37
C VAL A 64 -7.02 -4.86 -5.17
N SER A 65 -6.33 -4.77 -4.03
CA SER A 65 -6.87 -4.29 -2.77
C SER A 65 -5.99 -3.15 -2.24
N PHE A 66 -6.57 -2.27 -1.44
CA PHE A 66 -5.78 -1.32 -0.66
C PHE A 66 -5.76 -1.73 0.81
N LEU A 67 -4.63 -1.46 1.46
CA LEU A 67 -4.46 -1.67 2.89
C LEU A 67 -4.79 -0.36 3.62
N GLU A 68 -5.84 -0.40 4.42
CA GLU A 68 -6.22 0.68 5.31
C GLU A 68 -5.57 0.47 6.68
N ILE A 69 -4.79 1.46 7.11
CA ILE A 69 -4.13 1.44 8.41
C ILE A 69 -5.09 2.02 9.43
N LEU A 70 -5.54 1.20 10.37
CA LEU A 70 -6.49 1.59 11.43
C LEU A 70 -5.78 2.00 12.71
N ALA A 71 -4.59 1.42 12.96
CA ALA A 71 -3.81 1.71 14.16
C ALA A 71 -3.11 3.07 14.09
N PRO A 72 -2.96 3.76 15.23
CA PRO A 72 -2.12 4.95 15.32
C PRO A 72 -0.62 4.62 15.18
N GLU A 73 -0.22 3.44 15.62
CA GLU A 73 1.14 2.92 15.54
C GLU A 73 1.18 1.60 14.77
N LEU A 74 2.18 1.44 13.92
CA LEU A 74 2.41 0.26 13.13
C LEU A 74 3.60 -0.53 13.67
N ASN A 75 3.58 -1.85 13.46
CA ASN A 75 4.72 -2.71 13.75
C ASN A 75 5.71 -2.65 12.58
N ASP A 76 7.00 -2.50 12.88
CA ASP A 76 8.11 -2.49 11.91
C ASP A 76 8.24 -3.80 11.11
N ARG A 77 7.72 -4.92 11.64
CA ARG A 77 7.68 -6.21 10.97
C ARG A 77 6.56 -6.36 9.94
N MET A 78 5.60 -5.44 9.91
CA MET A 78 4.41 -5.58 9.07
C MET A 78 4.74 -5.78 7.60
N LEU A 79 5.71 -5.03 7.05
CA LEU A 79 6.07 -5.16 5.64
C LEU A 79 6.83 -6.46 5.36
N SER A 80 7.69 -6.93 6.27
CA SER A 80 8.37 -8.21 6.09
C SER A 80 7.39 -9.37 6.15
N ASP A 81 6.52 -9.37 7.13
CA ASP A 81 5.56 -10.45 7.32
C ASP A 81 4.55 -10.57 6.16
N ILE A 82 4.13 -9.45 5.53
CA ILE A 82 3.26 -9.51 4.35
C ILE A 82 4.00 -10.05 3.12
N LEU A 83 5.30 -9.74 2.99
CA LEU A 83 6.13 -10.24 1.90
C LEU A 83 6.51 -11.72 2.06
N ASP A 84 6.48 -12.24 3.29
CA ASP A 84 6.72 -13.66 3.60
C ASP A 84 5.49 -14.56 3.36
N LEU A 85 4.35 -13.98 3.00
CA LEU A 85 3.20 -14.78 2.57
C LEU A 85 3.55 -15.61 1.33
N GLU A 86 3.36 -16.93 1.38
CA GLU A 86 3.63 -17.86 0.28
C GLU A 86 2.72 -17.68 -0.94
N ASN A 87 1.94 -16.62 -0.96
CA ASN A 87 1.03 -16.26 -2.03
C ASN A 87 1.73 -15.37 -3.06
N GLY A 88 1.44 -15.54 -4.34
CA GLY A 88 1.92 -14.63 -5.38
C GLY A 88 1.30 -13.24 -5.21
N ILE A 89 1.95 -12.37 -4.44
CA ILE A 89 1.50 -11.00 -4.20
C ILE A 89 2.48 -9.97 -4.77
N ILE A 90 1.93 -8.84 -5.21
CA ILE A 90 2.70 -7.63 -5.49
C ILE A 90 2.28 -6.59 -4.48
N VAL A 91 3.25 -6.02 -3.77
CA VAL A 91 3.01 -4.93 -2.82
C VAL A 91 3.59 -3.65 -3.42
N ASN A 92 2.79 -2.60 -3.44
CA ASN A 92 3.21 -1.28 -3.90
C ASN A 92 2.86 -0.21 -2.87
N LEU A 93 3.82 0.67 -2.62
CA LEU A 93 3.72 1.80 -1.70
C LEU A 93 3.94 3.09 -2.47
N HIS A 94 2.89 3.92 -2.56
CA HIS A 94 3.03 5.29 -3.01
C HIS A 94 3.15 6.22 -1.80
N ILE A 95 4.28 6.89 -1.68
CA ILE A 95 4.56 7.83 -0.61
C ILE A 95 4.81 9.19 -1.23
N ARG A 96 3.96 10.17 -0.92
CA ARG A 96 4.07 11.54 -1.40
C ARG A 96 4.23 12.50 -0.22
N SER A 97 5.28 13.31 -0.24
CA SER A 97 5.45 14.37 0.75
C SER A 97 4.44 15.50 0.51
N ILE A 98 3.97 16.11 1.60
CA ILE A 98 3.13 17.32 1.58
C ILE A 98 3.98 18.49 2.09
N ASP A 99 3.76 19.67 1.53
CA ASP A 99 4.36 20.89 2.06
C ASP A 99 3.94 21.09 3.52
N GLN A 100 4.89 21.52 4.37
CA GLN A 100 4.69 21.64 5.82
C GLN A 100 3.57 22.63 6.15
N SER A 101 3.51 23.75 5.43
CA SER A 101 2.48 24.77 5.64
C SER A 101 1.09 24.29 5.24
N GLU A 102 1.01 23.52 4.15
CA GLU A 102 -0.23 22.89 3.68
C GLU A 102 -0.71 21.81 4.65
N ALA A 103 0.20 20.97 5.15
CA ALA A 103 -0.10 19.96 6.16
C ALA A 103 -0.68 20.61 7.44
N ILE A 104 -0.01 21.59 7.99
CA ILE A 104 -0.46 22.32 9.18
C ILE A 104 -1.83 22.97 8.95
N LYS A 105 -2.04 23.60 7.79
CA LYS A 105 -3.33 24.22 7.43
C LYS A 105 -4.45 23.18 7.35
N THR A 106 -4.16 22.04 6.79
CA THR A 106 -5.14 20.94 6.65
C THR A 106 -5.54 20.38 8.02
N ILE A 107 -4.57 20.14 8.91
CA ILE A 107 -4.85 19.65 10.27
C ILE A 107 -5.61 20.68 11.09
N LYS A 108 -5.24 21.99 11.04
CA LYS A 108 -5.99 23.05 11.70
C LYS A 108 -7.45 23.10 11.24
N ARG A 109 -7.71 22.95 9.94
CA ARG A 109 -9.08 22.88 9.42
C ARG A 109 -9.83 21.66 9.98
N LYS A 110 -9.19 20.50 10.00
CA LYS A 110 -9.76 19.28 10.57
C LYS A 110 -10.12 19.44 12.05
N ILE A 111 -9.24 20.06 12.85
CA ILE A 111 -9.52 20.37 14.27
C ILE A 111 -10.73 21.28 14.39
N THR A 112 -10.82 22.35 13.58
CA THR A 112 -11.98 23.25 13.57
C THR A 112 -13.28 22.52 13.25
N ASP A 113 -13.26 21.58 12.30
CA ASP A 113 -14.44 20.81 11.93
C ASP A 113 -14.83 19.83 13.04
N LEU A 114 -13.85 19.18 13.70
CA LEU A 114 -14.11 18.34 14.88
C LEU A 114 -14.69 19.14 16.06
N ASP A 115 -14.16 20.34 16.32
CA ASP A 115 -14.70 21.22 17.36
C ASP A 115 -16.15 21.66 17.06
N LYS A 116 -16.49 21.94 15.79
CA LYS A 116 -17.89 22.21 15.38
C LYS A 116 -18.79 21.00 15.63
N MET A 117 -18.35 19.79 15.21
CA MET A 117 -19.10 18.56 15.45
C MET A 117 -19.34 18.34 16.95
N LYS A 118 -18.31 18.58 17.78
CA LYS A 118 -18.43 18.50 19.23
C LYS A 118 -19.53 19.45 19.77
N ILE A 119 -19.52 20.69 19.32
CA ILE A 119 -20.53 21.69 19.71
C ILE A 119 -21.94 21.25 19.27
N GLU A 120 -22.07 20.68 18.07
CA GLU A 120 -23.38 20.19 17.58
C GLU A 120 -23.89 19.01 18.41
N GLU A 121 -23.04 18.07 18.77
CA GLU A 121 -23.40 16.93 19.62
C GLU A 121 -23.78 17.40 21.05
N GLN A 122 -23.06 18.36 21.62
CA GLN A 122 -23.41 18.98 22.90
C GLN A 122 -24.78 19.65 22.84
N LYS A 123 -25.08 20.41 21.78
CA LYS A 123 -26.42 21.03 21.58
C LYS A 123 -27.52 19.99 21.46
N LYS A 124 -27.27 18.86 20.79
CA LYS A 124 -28.22 17.74 20.71
C LYS A 124 -28.46 17.11 22.09
N ALA A 125 -27.39 16.85 22.85
CA ALA A 125 -27.49 16.29 24.20
C ALA A 125 -28.39 17.18 25.10
N VAL A 126 -28.12 18.49 25.16
CA VAL A 126 -28.92 19.44 25.92
C VAL A 126 -30.40 19.45 25.49
N ARG A 127 -30.69 19.44 24.19
CA ARG A 127 -32.05 19.38 23.67
C ARG A 127 -32.78 18.09 24.05
N SER A 128 -32.05 17.02 24.24
CA SER A 128 -32.56 15.71 24.64
C SER A 128 -32.58 15.51 26.17
N GLY A 129 -32.23 16.52 26.95
CA GLY A 129 -32.23 16.47 28.42
C GLY A 129 -31.04 15.72 29.02
N TYR A 130 -29.98 15.49 28.24
CA TYR A 130 -28.72 14.87 28.70
C TYR A 130 -27.68 15.93 29.09
N ASP A 131 -26.68 15.50 29.87
CA ASP A 131 -25.59 16.36 30.28
C ASP A 131 -24.72 16.79 29.09
N MET A 132 -24.24 18.04 29.09
CA MET A 132 -23.35 18.59 28.04
C MET A 132 -21.99 17.88 27.96
N ASP A 133 -21.60 17.17 29.02
CA ASP A 133 -20.33 16.46 29.07
C ASP A 133 -20.37 15.08 28.37
N ILE A 134 -21.55 14.63 27.94
CA ILE A 134 -21.72 13.40 27.17
C ILE A 134 -21.35 13.65 25.70
N ILE A 135 -20.07 13.53 25.40
CA ILE A 135 -19.54 13.59 24.05
C ILE A 135 -19.22 12.15 23.59
N PRO A 136 -19.55 11.80 22.34
CA PRO A 136 -19.10 10.51 21.80
C PRO A 136 -17.57 10.35 21.99
N SER A 137 -17.16 9.23 22.58
CA SER A 137 -15.75 8.94 22.90
C SER A 137 -14.82 9.11 21.71
N ASP A 138 -15.30 8.68 20.52
CA ASP A 138 -14.55 8.75 19.26
C ASP A 138 -14.24 10.20 18.88
N LEU A 139 -15.20 11.11 19.07
CA LEU A 139 -15.02 12.52 18.72
C LEU A 139 -14.00 13.20 19.66
N ALA A 140 -14.01 12.82 20.94
CA ALA A 140 -13.03 13.30 21.92
C ALA A 140 -11.63 12.80 21.59
N THR A 141 -11.50 11.49 21.25
CA THR A 141 -10.24 10.85 20.87
C THR A 141 -9.68 11.48 19.59
N PHE A 142 -10.45 11.57 18.52
CA PHE A 142 -10.02 12.20 17.26
C PHE A 142 -9.59 13.65 17.42
N GLY A 143 -10.29 14.40 18.30
CA GLY A 143 -9.91 15.78 18.61
C GLY A 143 -8.56 15.89 19.30
N SER A 144 -8.26 14.99 20.25
CA SER A 144 -6.97 14.95 20.95
C SER A 144 -5.84 14.49 20.02
N GLU A 145 -6.06 13.46 19.23
CA GLU A 145 -5.08 12.96 18.25
C GLU A 145 -4.74 14.04 17.20
N ALA A 146 -5.73 14.75 16.67
CA ALA A 146 -5.48 15.83 15.72
C ALA A 146 -4.65 16.98 16.32
N LYS A 147 -4.88 17.32 17.61
CA LYS A 147 -4.08 18.33 18.32
C LYS A 147 -2.65 17.86 18.58
N ASN A 148 -2.46 16.59 18.97
CA ASN A 148 -1.15 15.99 19.14
C ASN A 148 -0.37 15.98 17.82
N LEU A 149 -1.01 15.55 16.72
CA LEU A 149 -0.42 15.59 15.38
C LEU A 149 -0.02 17.01 14.97
N LEU A 150 -0.84 18.02 15.26
CA LEU A 150 -0.50 19.42 15.00
C LEU A 150 0.74 19.85 15.79
N GLN A 151 0.84 19.46 17.05
CA GLN A 151 2.00 19.75 17.88
C GLN A 151 3.26 19.07 17.35
N ASP A 152 3.19 17.82 16.93
CA ASP A 152 4.31 17.08 16.35
C ASP A 152 4.81 17.75 15.06
N LEU A 153 3.90 18.17 14.18
CA LEU A 153 4.25 18.90 12.96
C LEU A 153 4.89 20.29 13.24
N GLN A 154 4.53 20.96 14.36
CA GLN A 154 5.02 22.28 14.68
C GLN A 154 6.30 22.28 15.51
N SER A 155 6.47 21.30 16.41
CA SER A 155 7.52 21.33 17.44
C SER A 155 8.55 20.22 17.35
N ARG A 156 8.22 19.07 16.72
CA ARG A 156 9.09 17.89 16.68
C ARG A 156 9.76 17.63 15.34
N ASN A 157 9.76 18.61 14.43
CA ASN A 157 10.30 18.47 13.07
C ASN A 157 9.72 17.29 12.26
N GLU A 158 8.55 16.81 12.66
CA GLU A 158 7.81 15.81 11.89
C GLU A 158 7.25 16.43 10.61
N ARG A 159 7.22 15.63 9.55
CA ARG A 159 6.59 16.00 8.27
C ARG A 159 5.44 15.05 7.99
N MET A 160 4.55 15.49 7.14
CA MET A 160 3.40 14.69 6.73
C MET A 160 3.58 14.12 5.32
N PHE A 161 3.24 12.86 5.18
CA PHE A 161 3.23 12.12 3.93
C PHE A 161 1.84 11.56 3.67
N LEU A 162 1.48 11.45 2.40
CA LEU A 162 0.31 10.71 1.97
C LEU A 162 0.76 9.34 1.45
N LEU A 163 0.21 8.30 2.04
CA LEU A 163 0.50 6.91 1.70
C LEU A 163 -0.71 6.27 1.02
N THR A 164 -0.48 5.60 -0.11
CA THR A 164 -1.40 4.59 -0.67
C THR A 164 -0.67 3.26 -0.67
N PHE A 165 -1.24 2.26 0.01
CA PHE A 165 -0.68 0.92 0.09
C PHE A 165 -1.57 -0.04 -0.70
N LEU A 166 -1.05 -0.58 -1.81
CA LEU A 166 -1.76 -1.48 -2.70
C LEU A 166 -1.18 -2.90 -2.60
N VAL A 167 -2.08 -3.86 -2.66
CA VAL A 167 -1.75 -5.29 -2.72
C VAL A 167 -2.46 -5.90 -3.91
N VAL A 168 -1.69 -6.53 -4.80
CA VAL A 168 -2.23 -7.30 -5.93
C VAL A 168 -2.07 -8.77 -5.61
N ASN A 169 -3.17 -9.51 -5.58
CA ASN A 169 -3.16 -10.96 -5.50
C ASN A 169 -3.45 -11.54 -6.89
N MET A 170 -2.71 -12.59 -7.27
CA MET A 170 -2.90 -13.30 -8.53
C MET A 170 -2.91 -14.82 -8.31
N ALA A 171 -3.86 -15.52 -8.96
CA ALA A 171 -3.99 -16.96 -8.85
C ALA A 171 -4.54 -17.59 -10.14
N ASP A 172 -4.40 -18.91 -10.27
CA ASP A 172 -4.88 -19.66 -11.45
C ASP A 172 -6.41 -19.85 -11.46
N THR A 173 -7.02 -19.85 -10.26
CA THR A 173 -8.46 -20.08 -10.11
C THR A 173 -9.07 -19.03 -9.19
N LYS A 174 -10.37 -18.77 -9.39
CA LYS A 174 -11.11 -17.83 -8.55
C LYS A 174 -11.09 -18.26 -7.08
N ARG A 175 -11.25 -19.54 -6.80
CA ARG A 175 -11.22 -20.08 -5.43
C ARG A 175 -9.88 -19.83 -4.75
N LYS A 176 -8.76 -20.04 -5.47
CA LYS A 176 -7.44 -19.76 -4.93
C LYS A 176 -7.25 -18.25 -4.71
N LEU A 177 -7.67 -17.41 -5.67
CA LEU A 177 -7.61 -15.97 -5.53
C LEU A 177 -8.37 -15.47 -4.28
N ASP A 178 -9.60 -15.95 -4.09
CA ASP A 178 -10.41 -15.56 -2.93
C ASP A 178 -9.78 -16.05 -1.61
N ASN A 179 -9.18 -17.25 -1.58
CA ASN A 179 -8.45 -17.75 -0.42
C ASN A 179 -7.19 -16.91 -0.13
N ASP A 180 -6.44 -16.54 -1.17
CA ASP A 180 -5.21 -15.75 -1.02
C ASP A 180 -5.54 -14.32 -0.51
N ILE A 181 -6.62 -13.71 -1.01
CA ILE A 181 -7.11 -12.42 -0.51
C ILE A 181 -7.55 -12.55 0.95
N PHE A 182 -8.27 -13.63 1.30
CA PHE A 182 -8.69 -13.88 2.68
C PHE A 182 -7.49 -14.04 3.63
N ALA A 183 -6.47 -14.79 3.22
CA ALA A 183 -5.24 -14.95 4.00
C ALA A 183 -4.52 -13.59 4.19
N THR A 184 -4.41 -12.79 3.13
CA THR A 184 -3.83 -11.45 3.20
C THR A 184 -4.65 -10.51 4.10
N ALA A 185 -5.99 -10.61 4.06
CA ALA A 185 -6.87 -9.84 4.95
C ALA A 185 -6.72 -10.26 6.42
N GLY A 186 -6.59 -11.56 6.69
CA GLY A 186 -6.32 -12.07 8.03
C GLY A 186 -4.99 -11.58 8.60
N PHE A 187 -3.97 -11.49 7.75
CA PHE A 187 -2.69 -10.88 8.11
C PHE A 187 -2.86 -9.38 8.43
N ALA A 188 -3.57 -8.63 7.59
CA ALA A 188 -3.84 -7.21 7.81
C ALA A 188 -4.53 -6.98 9.16
N GLN A 189 -5.53 -7.79 9.50
CA GLN A 189 -6.25 -7.69 10.78
C GLN A 189 -5.34 -7.91 11.99
N LYS A 190 -4.38 -8.85 11.94
CA LYS A 190 -3.40 -9.06 13.01
C LYS A 190 -2.54 -7.83 13.29
N ASN A 191 -2.35 -6.99 12.27
CA ASN A 191 -1.57 -5.76 12.34
C ASN A 191 -2.45 -4.50 12.49
N ASN A 192 -3.69 -4.64 12.95
CA ASN A 192 -4.65 -3.54 13.06
C ASN A 192 -4.83 -2.75 11.75
N CYS A 193 -4.84 -3.47 10.65
CA CYS A 193 -5.11 -2.95 9.32
C CYS A 193 -6.33 -3.66 8.73
N ALA A 194 -6.99 -3.05 7.76
CA ALA A 194 -8.03 -3.66 6.96
C ALA A 194 -7.59 -3.75 5.50
N LEU A 195 -7.80 -4.90 4.86
CA LEU A 195 -7.59 -5.07 3.43
C LEU A 195 -8.94 -4.96 2.72
N THR A 196 -9.11 -3.93 1.90
CA THR A 196 -10.35 -3.69 1.17
C THR A 196 -10.09 -3.76 -0.32
N ARG A 197 -10.90 -4.57 -1.03
CA ARG A 197 -10.80 -4.71 -2.48
C ARG A 197 -11.22 -3.39 -3.17
N LEU A 198 -10.50 -3.00 -4.21
CA LEU A 198 -10.81 -1.83 -5.04
C LEU A 198 -11.94 -2.17 -6.03
N ASP A 199 -13.18 -2.30 -5.54
CA ASP A 199 -14.32 -2.56 -6.40
C ASP A 199 -14.52 -1.41 -7.41
N TYR A 200 -14.67 -1.73 -8.69
CA TYR A 200 -14.76 -0.80 -9.84
C TYR A 200 -13.50 0.07 -10.10
N LEU A 201 -12.43 -0.11 -9.35
CA LEU A 201 -11.15 0.59 -9.52
C LEU A 201 -10.00 -0.39 -9.81
N GLN A 202 -10.30 -1.59 -10.31
CA GLN A 202 -9.30 -2.64 -10.55
C GLN A 202 -8.25 -2.23 -11.57
N GLU A 203 -8.66 -1.55 -12.66
CA GLU A 203 -7.75 -1.04 -13.68
C GLU A 203 -6.83 0.04 -13.10
N ALA A 204 -7.40 1.08 -12.48
CA ALA A 204 -6.63 2.14 -11.85
C ALA A 204 -5.71 1.59 -10.74
N GLY A 205 -6.19 0.62 -9.95
CA GLY A 205 -5.43 -0.06 -8.92
C GLY A 205 -4.25 -0.84 -9.48
N PHE A 206 -4.47 -1.62 -10.52
CA PHE A 206 -3.39 -2.38 -11.17
C PHE A 206 -2.36 -1.45 -11.80
N MET A 207 -2.78 -0.42 -12.55
CA MET A 207 -1.88 0.56 -13.13
C MET A 207 -1.05 1.28 -12.08
N SER A 208 -1.63 1.59 -10.92
CA SER A 208 -0.91 2.15 -9.78
C SER A 208 0.03 1.14 -9.09
N SER A 209 -0.20 -0.16 -9.26
CA SER A 209 0.62 -1.21 -8.65
C SER A 209 1.85 -1.58 -9.47
N ILE A 210 1.96 -1.11 -10.71
CA ILE A 210 3.16 -1.29 -11.53
C ILE A 210 4.20 -0.20 -11.23
N PRO A 211 5.51 -0.49 -11.34
CA PRO A 211 6.58 0.45 -10.98
C PRO A 211 6.77 1.56 -12.04
N LEU A 212 5.70 2.25 -12.41
CA LEU A 212 5.71 3.40 -13.34
C LEU A 212 5.69 4.75 -12.60
N GLY A 213 5.53 4.74 -11.27
CA GLY A 213 5.55 5.94 -10.43
C GLY A 213 4.25 6.75 -10.44
N GLU A 214 3.17 6.22 -11.01
CA GLU A 214 1.87 6.90 -11.08
C GLU A 214 0.88 6.28 -10.08
N ASN A 215 0.17 7.13 -9.32
CA ASN A 215 -0.90 6.71 -8.42
C ASN A 215 -2.24 7.28 -8.90
N LEU A 216 -3.10 6.43 -9.43
CA LEU A 216 -4.44 6.75 -9.90
C LEU A 216 -5.52 6.53 -8.82
N ILE A 217 -5.12 6.06 -7.63
CA ILE A 217 -6.05 5.76 -6.54
C ILE A 217 -6.18 6.98 -5.62
N PRO A 218 -7.41 7.50 -5.42
CA PRO A 218 -7.62 8.68 -4.57
C PRO A 218 -7.56 8.38 -3.07
N ILE A 219 -7.48 7.09 -2.68
CA ILE A 219 -7.44 6.67 -1.28
C ILE A 219 -6.02 6.85 -0.75
N GLN A 220 -5.89 7.76 0.22
CA GLN A 220 -4.59 8.11 0.81
C GLN A 220 -4.71 8.24 2.33
N ARG A 221 -3.72 7.72 3.05
CA ARG A 221 -3.57 7.89 4.50
C ARG A 221 -2.48 8.91 4.79
N GLY A 222 -2.79 9.90 5.63
CA GLY A 222 -1.76 10.80 6.16
C GLY A 222 -0.96 10.11 7.26
N LEU A 223 0.37 10.12 7.14
CA LEU A 223 1.32 9.59 8.12
C LEU A 223 2.41 10.62 8.41
N THR A 224 2.96 10.56 9.63
CA THR A 224 4.14 11.36 10.01
C THR A 224 5.43 10.73 9.49
N THR A 225 6.55 11.44 9.62
CA THR A 225 7.88 10.91 9.25
C THR A 225 8.18 9.60 9.98
N SER A 226 7.96 9.57 11.30
CA SER A 226 8.22 8.39 12.13
C SER A 226 7.37 7.19 11.70
N SER A 227 6.06 7.40 11.48
CA SER A 227 5.17 6.34 11.00
C SER A 227 5.48 5.87 9.57
N THR A 228 5.97 6.78 8.71
CA THR A 228 6.36 6.43 7.34
C THR A 228 7.67 5.65 7.30
N ALA A 229 8.59 5.92 8.22
CA ALA A 229 9.87 5.23 8.30
C ALA A 229 9.75 3.73 8.60
N ILE A 230 8.64 3.29 9.20
CA ILE A 230 8.35 1.88 9.47
C ILE A 230 8.27 1.05 8.17
N PHE A 231 7.87 1.67 7.05
CA PHE A 231 7.82 0.99 5.75
C PHE A 231 9.19 0.83 5.07
N ILE A 232 10.27 1.34 5.66
CA ILE A 232 11.62 1.03 5.22
C ILE A 232 11.93 -0.38 5.74
N PRO A 233 12.09 -1.39 4.84
CA PRO A 233 12.35 -2.75 5.28
C PRO A 233 13.78 -2.87 5.81
N PHE A 234 14.00 -2.51 7.07
CA PHE A 234 15.21 -2.90 7.81
C PHE A 234 15.07 -4.38 8.20
N ILE A 235 15.14 -5.26 7.20
CA ILE A 235 15.05 -6.69 7.44
C ILE A 235 16.46 -7.17 7.75
N THR A 236 16.68 -7.73 8.93
CA THR A 236 17.74 -8.70 9.17
C THR A 236 17.30 -10.03 8.53
N GLN A 237 17.12 -10.04 7.20
CA GLN A 237 16.91 -11.28 6.49
C GLN A 237 18.19 -12.09 6.62
N GLU A 238 18.07 -13.28 7.17
CA GLU A 238 19.09 -14.30 6.98
C GLU A 238 19.24 -14.52 5.46
N LEU A 239 20.39 -14.16 4.91
CA LEU A 239 20.73 -14.46 3.53
C LEU A 239 20.91 -15.97 3.41
N PHE A 240 19.82 -16.69 3.20
CA PHE A 240 19.84 -18.12 3.00
C PHE A 240 20.11 -18.44 1.52
N GLN A 241 21.35 -18.73 1.18
CA GLN A 241 21.70 -19.29 -0.12
C GLN A 241 21.54 -20.81 -0.10
N ARG A 242 20.51 -21.32 -0.75
CA ARG A 242 20.38 -22.77 -0.97
C ARG A 242 21.57 -23.29 -1.79
N GLY A 243 22.36 -24.20 -1.22
CA GLY A 243 23.32 -25.02 -1.94
C GLY A 243 24.79 -24.76 -1.68
N ALA A 244 25.23 -23.61 -1.20
CA ALA A 244 26.63 -23.29 -0.95
C ALA A 244 26.87 -22.42 0.30
N ALA A 245 25.92 -22.39 1.22
CA ALA A 245 26.04 -21.58 2.42
C ALA A 245 26.85 -22.32 3.49
N LEU A 246 27.90 -21.66 3.98
CA LEU A 246 28.59 -22.08 5.21
C LEU A 246 27.82 -21.53 6.42
N TYR A 247 27.66 -22.37 7.43
CA TYR A 247 27.06 -21.95 8.68
C TYR A 247 28.03 -21.04 9.44
N TYR A 248 27.68 -19.78 9.61
CA TYR A 248 28.49 -18.79 10.34
C TYR A 248 28.04 -18.59 11.80
N GLY A 249 26.89 -19.07 12.18
CA GLY A 249 26.33 -18.93 13.52
C GLY A 249 24.86 -18.52 13.52
N LEU A 250 24.28 -18.43 14.71
CA LEU A 250 22.94 -17.91 14.92
C LEU A 250 23.00 -16.37 15.05
N ASN A 251 22.06 -15.68 14.42
CA ASN A 251 21.90 -14.26 14.67
C ASN A 251 21.37 -14.05 16.10
N ALA A 252 22.12 -13.35 16.94
CA ALA A 252 21.75 -13.11 18.33
C ALA A 252 20.60 -12.11 18.52
N LEU A 253 20.15 -11.47 17.43
CA LEU A 253 19.15 -10.41 17.44
C LEU A 253 17.85 -10.79 16.70
N SER A 254 17.72 -12.03 16.23
CA SER A 254 16.51 -12.55 15.58
C SER A 254 15.73 -13.47 16.52
#